data_0a60545ee18f57d47ea32cc9b2562b2d
#
_entry.id   0a60545ee18f57d47ea32cc9b2562b2d
#
_cell.length_a   1.000
_cell.length_b   1.000
_cell.length_c   1.000
_cell.angle_alpha   90.00
_cell.angle_beta   90.00
_cell.angle_gamma   90.00
#
_symmetry.space_group_name_H-M   'P 1'
#
loop_
_entity.id
_entity.type
_entity.pdbx_description
1 polymer ?
#
loop_
_entity_poly.entity_id
_entity_poly.type
_entity_poly.pdbx_seq_one_letter_code
_entity_poly.pdbx_strand_id
1 'polypeptide(L)'
;MGTLQELPRYASALVGLAIIATLGGIALYGIFAIPYDEAVLLWRGGEGVWVESPRNAQPGWVNLFPGRNLPKTIVLDSREEKTKQVNTISDTLTSVQIPLEFDYHYDDFPSELTLFFDAKFSEKPPHVTLFWLTPDGRQISLGERSVGRTDRHSISLDRSLARQLGGQHPEVGLFADPASEAARPLKGQHSLLVEGLLFEPEATLDLKMVIYGKVHGLAGTDHLRRDITVALYWGAAIALAFGLLAAVGSSFSTLIIAAIGAWYGGWTDASIQRITELNLILPGLPILILVGTLYSRSIWLILGIIILLGVFSASIKVYRSIFLQVRESPYIEAAQAYGASNPRIILLYMVPRVIPVLVPGFVTLIPSFVFLEASLAILGLGDPVLPTWGKVLNDAHQNGALYNGHYYWVLAPAVLLMLTGLGFALVGFTLDRIFNPRLREL
;
A
#
# COMPACT_ATOMS: atom_id res chain seq x y z
N MET A 1 -9.75 -35.93 11.75
CA MET A 1 -8.48 -35.28 12.20
C MET A 1 -7.22 -35.83 11.52
N GLY A 2 -7.18 -37.09 11.06
CA GLY A 2 -6.00 -37.68 10.39
C GLY A 2 -5.64 -37.09 9.02
N THR A 3 -6.61 -36.57 8.30
CA THR A 3 -6.42 -36.07 6.92
C THR A 3 -5.57 -34.79 6.84
N LEU A 4 -5.64 -33.88 7.80
CA LEU A 4 -4.82 -32.67 7.83
C LEU A 4 -3.35 -32.93 8.23
N GLN A 5 -3.08 -34.07 8.90
CA GLN A 5 -1.72 -34.49 9.23
C GLN A 5 -0.93 -34.98 8.01
N GLU A 6 -1.58 -35.19 6.88
CA GLU A 6 -0.94 -35.54 5.62
C GLU A 6 -0.41 -34.31 4.84
N LEU A 7 -0.90 -33.09 5.13
CA LEU A 7 -0.49 -31.84 4.46
C LEU A 7 1.04 -31.67 4.40
N PRO A 8 1.82 -31.88 5.49
CA PRO A 8 3.28 -31.72 5.45
C PRO A 8 4.02 -32.71 4.54
N ARG A 9 3.36 -33.76 4.08
CA ARG A 9 3.97 -34.75 3.16
C ARG A 9 4.05 -34.24 1.71
N TYR A 10 3.30 -33.19 1.40
CA TYR A 10 3.27 -32.59 0.06
C TYR A 10 4.12 -31.32 0.01
N ALA A 11 5.19 -31.32 -0.79
CA ALA A 11 6.07 -30.15 -0.95
C ALA A 11 5.31 -28.90 -1.40
N SER A 12 4.31 -29.06 -2.29
CA SER A 12 3.44 -27.98 -2.74
C SER A 12 2.67 -27.32 -1.59
N ALA A 13 2.15 -28.11 -0.65
CA ALA A 13 1.45 -27.56 0.52
C ALA A 13 2.41 -26.79 1.44
N LEU A 14 3.61 -27.31 1.66
CA LEU A 14 4.62 -26.64 2.48
C LEU A 14 5.02 -25.27 1.89
N VAL A 15 5.27 -25.22 0.57
CA VAL A 15 5.55 -23.96 -0.11
C VAL A 15 4.37 -23.00 -0.02
N GLY A 16 3.16 -23.48 -0.30
CA GLY A 16 1.95 -22.68 -0.19
C GLY A 16 1.71 -22.12 1.22
N LEU A 17 1.88 -22.97 2.26
CA LEU A 17 1.77 -22.55 3.65
C LEU A 17 2.88 -21.55 4.05
N ALA A 18 4.10 -21.74 3.56
CA ALA A 18 5.19 -20.80 3.80
C ALA A 18 4.89 -19.42 3.20
N ILE A 19 4.36 -19.37 1.98
CA ILE A 19 3.93 -18.11 1.34
C ILE A 19 2.81 -17.46 2.16
N ILE A 20 1.76 -18.21 2.52
CA ILE A 20 0.63 -17.67 3.31
C ILE A 20 1.12 -17.19 4.69
N ALA A 21 2.01 -17.94 5.34
CA ALA A 21 2.60 -17.54 6.62
C ALA A 21 3.44 -16.26 6.49
N THR A 22 4.19 -16.11 5.40
CA THR A 22 4.96 -14.88 5.11
C THR A 22 4.03 -13.70 4.91
N LEU A 23 2.96 -13.84 4.11
CA LEU A 23 1.96 -12.78 3.90
C LEU A 23 1.24 -12.44 5.21
N GLY A 24 0.88 -13.44 6.01
CA GLY A 24 0.31 -13.24 7.35
C GLY A 24 1.28 -12.54 8.30
N GLY A 25 2.57 -12.88 8.23
CA GLY A 25 3.64 -12.21 8.98
C GLY A 25 3.80 -10.73 8.59
N ILE A 26 3.77 -10.43 7.28
CA ILE A 26 3.78 -9.06 6.75
C ILE A 26 2.56 -8.29 7.26
N ALA A 27 1.37 -8.90 7.20
CA ALA A 27 0.14 -8.29 7.69
C ALA A 27 0.19 -7.99 9.19
N LEU A 28 0.60 -8.96 10.00
CA LEU A 28 0.75 -8.79 11.46
C LEU A 28 1.80 -7.74 11.79
N TYR A 29 2.97 -7.79 11.14
CA TYR A 29 3.99 -6.77 11.32
C TYR A 29 3.45 -5.37 11.02
N GLY A 30 2.70 -5.20 9.90
CA GLY A 30 2.09 -3.92 9.54
C GLY A 30 1.13 -3.40 10.60
N ILE A 31 0.28 -4.25 11.16
CA ILE A 31 -0.68 -3.88 12.21
C ILE A 31 0.02 -3.45 13.51
N PHE A 32 1.10 -4.14 13.89
CA PHE A 32 1.81 -3.83 15.14
C PHE A 32 2.83 -2.69 14.99
N ALA A 33 3.49 -2.56 13.83
CA ALA A 33 4.51 -1.55 13.60
C ALA A 33 3.91 -0.18 13.27
N ILE A 34 2.76 -0.14 12.62
CA ILE A 34 2.08 1.09 12.20
C ILE A 34 0.62 1.01 12.70
N PRO A 35 0.26 1.70 13.79
CA PRO A 35 -1.12 1.74 14.26
C PRO A 35 -2.10 2.21 13.18
N TYR A 36 -3.36 1.76 13.25
CA TYR A 36 -4.37 2.05 12.22
C TYR A 36 -4.53 3.55 11.93
N ASP A 37 -4.65 4.36 12.99
CA ASP A 37 -4.83 5.81 12.85
C ASP A 37 -3.62 6.48 12.19
N GLU A 38 -2.42 5.99 12.49
CA GLU A 38 -1.18 6.44 11.87
C GLU A 38 -1.11 6.01 10.40
N ALA A 39 -1.47 4.77 10.08
CA ALA A 39 -1.51 4.30 8.69
C ALA A 39 -2.48 5.12 7.83
N VAL A 40 -3.65 5.45 8.37
CA VAL A 40 -4.63 6.31 7.70
C VAL A 40 -4.08 7.73 7.52
N LEU A 41 -3.43 8.29 8.55
CA LEU A 41 -2.80 9.61 8.48
C LEU A 41 -1.68 9.64 7.43
N LEU A 42 -0.77 8.67 7.47
CA LEU A 42 0.33 8.52 6.52
C LEU A 42 -0.19 8.37 5.08
N TRP A 43 -1.27 7.63 4.89
CA TRP A 43 -1.82 7.41 3.54
C TRP A 43 -2.60 8.60 3.00
N ARG A 44 -3.35 9.32 3.85
CA ARG A 44 -4.20 10.46 3.46
C ARG A 44 -3.51 11.81 3.58
N GLY A 45 -2.48 11.91 4.40
CA GLY A 45 -1.82 13.18 4.75
C GLY A 45 -1.08 13.86 3.59
N GLY A 46 -0.86 13.16 2.48
CA GLY A 46 -0.24 13.71 1.28
C GLY A 46 1.13 14.32 1.56
N GLU A 47 1.49 15.36 0.78
CA GLU A 47 2.82 16.00 0.86
C GLU A 47 3.14 16.63 2.22
N GLY A 48 2.12 17.05 2.97
CA GLY A 48 2.34 17.69 4.28
C GLY A 48 2.92 16.75 5.33
N VAL A 49 2.60 15.45 5.24
CA VAL A 49 3.13 14.42 6.15
C VAL A 49 4.49 13.90 5.66
N TRP A 50 4.69 13.84 4.35
CA TRP A 50 5.86 13.27 3.70
C TRP A 50 6.86 14.34 3.20
N VAL A 51 7.00 15.43 3.98
CA VAL A 51 7.81 16.60 3.58
C VAL A 51 9.26 16.22 3.27
N GLU A 52 9.83 15.26 3.98
CA GLU A 52 11.22 14.85 3.83
C GLU A 52 11.41 13.68 2.84
N SER A 53 10.33 13.12 2.34
CA SER A 53 10.39 12.01 1.37
C SER A 53 10.47 12.53 -0.07
N PRO A 54 11.29 11.90 -0.93
CA PRO A 54 11.36 12.27 -2.36
C PRO A 54 10.10 11.81 -3.11
N ARG A 55 9.80 12.44 -4.25
CA ARG A 55 8.75 11.97 -5.16
C ARG A 55 9.28 10.89 -6.08
N ASN A 56 8.46 9.87 -6.34
CA ASN A 56 8.74 8.84 -7.34
C ASN A 56 10.15 8.23 -7.19
N ALA A 57 10.63 8.10 -5.96
CA ALA A 57 11.93 7.54 -5.67
C ALA A 57 11.90 6.01 -5.71
N GLN A 58 12.92 5.43 -6.30
CA GLN A 58 13.09 3.97 -6.36
C GLN A 58 13.35 3.38 -4.96
N PRO A 59 13.13 2.07 -4.76
CA PRO A 59 13.52 1.40 -3.52
C PRO A 59 15.02 1.52 -3.23
N GLY A 60 15.40 1.70 -1.96
CA GLY A 60 16.79 1.86 -1.54
C GLY A 60 17.71 0.69 -1.88
N TRP A 61 17.17 -0.53 -1.96
CA TRP A 61 17.93 -1.73 -2.34
C TRP A 61 18.43 -1.72 -3.80
N VAL A 62 17.94 -0.81 -4.64
CA VAL A 62 18.45 -0.62 -6.00
C VAL A 62 19.95 -0.26 -5.99
N ASN A 63 20.43 0.40 -4.95
CA ASN A 63 21.84 0.71 -4.76
C ASN A 63 22.72 -0.50 -4.38
N LEU A 64 22.13 -1.68 -4.16
CA LEU A 64 22.90 -2.93 -3.97
C LEU A 64 23.40 -3.51 -5.29
N PHE A 65 22.86 -3.06 -6.42
CA PHE A 65 23.33 -3.53 -7.74
C PHE A 65 24.63 -2.82 -8.14
N PRO A 66 25.59 -3.55 -8.71
CA PRO A 66 26.86 -2.98 -9.15
C PRO A 66 26.67 -1.81 -10.12
N GLY A 67 27.46 -0.74 -9.92
CA GLY A 67 27.42 0.46 -10.78
C GLY A 67 26.24 1.40 -10.52
N ARG A 68 25.50 1.22 -9.42
CA ARG A 68 24.45 2.14 -8.99
C ARG A 68 24.78 2.74 -7.61
N ASN A 69 24.85 4.06 -7.57
CA ASN A 69 25.01 4.83 -6.35
C ASN A 69 24.11 6.06 -6.44
N LEU A 70 22.79 5.81 -6.43
CA LEU A 70 21.76 6.84 -6.51
C LEU A 70 21.66 7.61 -5.19
N PRO A 71 21.40 8.93 -5.23
CA PRO A 71 21.35 9.75 -4.03
C PRO A 71 20.18 9.32 -3.10
N LYS A 72 20.50 9.26 -1.81
CA LYS A 72 19.50 9.23 -0.72
C LYS A 72 19.13 10.66 -0.36
N THR A 73 17.97 10.83 0.24
CA THR A 73 17.57 12.15 0.75
C THR A 73 18.48 12.57 1.90
N ILE A 74 18.95 13.81 1.85
CA ILE A 74 19.74 14.47 2.88
C ILE A 74 18.86 15.55 3.48
N VAL A 75 18.70 15.54 4.80
CA VAL A 75 17.95 16.52 5.57
C VAL A 75 18.91 17.22 6.51
N LEU A 76 18.96 18.54 6.45
CA LEU A 76 19.77 19.38 7.32
C LEU A 76 18.86 20.38 8.02
N ASP A 77 18.90 20.43 9.35
CA ASP A 77 18.10 21.36 10.16
C ASP A 77 19.02 22.24 11.01
N SER A 78 18.91 23.54 10.87
CA SER A 78 19.71 24.54 11.60
C SER A 78 19.56 24.44 13.12
N ARG A 79 18.49 23.79 13.61
CA ARG A 79 18.24 23.56 15.03
C ARG A 79 19.10 22.43 15.59
N GLU A 80 19.43 21.44 14.77
CA GLU A 80 20.21 20.27 15.18
C GLU A 80 21.72 20.54 15.06
N GLU A 81 22.16 21.25 14.06
CA GLU A 81 23.57 21.43 13.69
C GLU A 81 24.32 22.51 14.52
N LYS A 82 23.73 23.20 15.46
CA LYS A 82 24.36 24.21 16.34
C LYS A 82 25.38 25.18 15.66
N THR A 83 25.37 25.28 14.34
CA THR A 83 26.30 26.07 13.54
C THR A 83 25.83 27.51 13.33
N LYS A 84 24.62 27.81 13.79
CA LYS A 84 23.99 29.12 13.66
C LYS A 84 24.76 30.17 14.47
N GLN A 85 25.28 31.19 13.77
CA GLN A 85 25.95 32.35 14.35
C GLN A 85 24.97 33.52 14.37
N VAL A 86 24.81 34.11 15.56
CA VAL A 86 23.90 35.25 15.79
C VAL A 86 24.74 36.44 16.26
N ASN A 87 24.75 37.51 15.48
CA ASN A 87 25.51 38.73 15.79
C ASN A 87 24.51 39.91 15.88
N THR A 88 24.35 40.48 17.06
CA THR A 88 23.52 41.66 17.29
C THR A 88 24.29 42.90 16.79
N ILE A 89 23.76 43.60 15.81
CA ILE A 89 24.36 44.81 15.21
C ILE A 89 23.87 46.05 15.94
N SER A 90 22.58 46.11 16.31
CA SER A 90 21.95 47.17 17.08
C SER A 90 20.76 46.63 17.88
N ASP A 91 20.12 47.44 18.73
CA ASP A 91 18.96 47.08 19.52
C ASP A 91 17.78 46.53 18.68
N THR A 92 17.71 46.82 17.41
CA THR A 92 16.63 46.40 16.52
C THR A 92 17.10 45.58 15.31
N LEU A 93 18.40 45.37 15.16
CA LEU A 93 18.96 44.67 13.98
C LEU A 93 19.90 43.55 14.44
N THR A 94 19.59 42.35 14.06
CA THR A 94 20.42 41.15 14.31
C THR A 94 20.75 40.47 12.99
N SER A 95 22.01 40.14 12.78
CA SER A 95 22.48 39.34 11.66
C SER A 95 22.57 37.86 12.13
N VAL A 96 22.08 36.96 11.32
CA VAL A 96 22.15 35.52 11.54
C VAL A 96 22.82 34.86 10.35
N GLN A 97 23.86 34.06 10.60
CA GLN A 97 24.48 33.21 9.57
C GLN A 97 24.21 31.76 9.88
N ILE A 98 23.69 31.02 8.91
CA ILE A 98 23.36 29.60 9.01
C ILE A 98 24.11 28.86 7.89
N PRO A 99 25.30 28.31 8.16
CA PRO A 99 25.96 27.40 7.25
C PRO A 99 25.37 26.00 7.41
N LEU A 100 24.93 25.37 6.32
CA LEU A 100 24.50 23.99 6.25
C LEU A 100 25.43 23.21 5.32
N GLU A 101 26.31 22.40 5.92
CA GLU A 101 27.34 21.67 5.20
C GLU A 101 26.97 20.21 5.06
N PHE A 102 27.28 19.60 3.92
CA PHE A 102 27.04 18.17 3.69
C PHE A 102 28.00 17.62 2.63
N ASP A 103 28.27 16.31 2.76
CA ASP A 103 29.09 15.58 1.80
C ASP A 103 28.21 14.91 0.73
N TYR A 104 28.55 15.14 -0.54
CA TYR A 104 27.86 14.52 -1.66
C TYR A 104 28.76 13.51 -2.37
N HIS A 105 28.43 12.21 -2.27
CA HIS A 105 29.27 11.10 -2.77
C HIS A 105 28.58 10.28 -3.88
N TYR A 106 27.41 10.70 -4.32
CA TYR A 106 26.58 9.94 -5.27
C TYR A 106 27.04 10.15 -6.71
N ASP A 107 26.65 9.18 -7.59
CA ASP A 107 27.02 9.21 -9.01
C ASP A 107 25.92 9.86 -9.88
N ASP A 108 24.81 10.27 -9.29
CA ASP A 108 23.66 10.90 -9.95
C ASP A 108 23.23 12.15 -9.18
N PHE A 109 22.49 13.03 -9.84
CA PHE A 109 21.99 14.28 -9.27
C PHE A 109 20.80 14.04 -8.33
N PRO A 110 20.57 14.90 -7.32
CA PRO A 110 19.35 14.87 -6.55
C PRO A 110 18.11 15.11 -7.42
N SER A 111 16.94 14.74 -6.93
CA SER A 111 15.70 14.93 -7.67
C SER A 111 15.10 16.32 -7.49
N GLU A 112 15.20 16.88 -6.30
CA GLU A 112 14.69 18.22 -5.95
C GLU A 112 15.49 18.80 -4.78
N LEU A 113 15.49 20.17 -4.68
CA LEU A 113 16.00 20.89 -3.51
C LEU A 113 14.91 21.84 -2.99
N THR A 114 14.66 21.77 -1.69
CA THR A 114 13.67 22.64 -1.06
C THR A 114 14.17 23.14 0.30
N LEU A 115 13.96 24.42 0.56
CA LEU A 115 14.22 25.08 1.83
C LEU A 115 12.88 25.31 2.53
N PHE A 116 12.85 25.03 3.82
CA PHE A 116 11.73 25.30 4.71
C PHE A 116 12.21 26.27 5.77
N PHE A 117 11.66 27.47 5.76
CA PHE A 117 11.97 28.50 6.74
C PHE A 117 10.91 28.49 7.85
N ASP A 118 11.37 28.69 9.06
CA ASP A 118 10.54 28.90 10.24
C ASP A 118 11.02 30.16 10.94
N ALA A 119 10.26 31.24 10.81
CA ALA A 119 10.65 32.54 11.37
C ALA A 119 9.60 33.03 12.36
N LYS A 120 10.06 33.56 13.50
CA LYS A 120 9.21 34.24 14.47
C LYS A 120 9.50 35.74 14.40
N PHE A 121 8.47 36.55 14.19
CA PHE A 121 8.53 38.00 14.14
C PHE A 121 7.12 38.58 14.39
N SER A 122 7.02 39.82 14.80
CA SER A 122 5.75 40.50 15.07
C SER A 122 5.24 41.20 13.81
N GLU A 123 5.97 42.18 13.31
CA GLU A 123 5.58 43.04 12.16
C GLU A 123 6.53 42.93 10.95
N LYS A 124 7.84 42.86 11.20
CA LYS A 124 8.85 42.92 10.15
C LYS A 124 9.45 41.55 9.84
N PRO A 125 9.12 40.99 8.65
CA PRO A 125 9.66 39.70 8.24
C PRO A 125 11.19 39.76 8.08
N PRO A 126 11.92 38.70 8.43
CA PRO A 126 13.34 38.57 8.16
C PRO A 126 13.64 38.66 6.66
N HIS A 127 14.81 39.23 6.32
CA HIS A 127 15.33 39.21 4.96
C HIS A 127 16.53 38.30 4.87
N VAL A 128 16.56 37.40 3.89
CA VAL A 128 17.63 36.39 3.76
C VAL A 128 18.27 36.46 2.40
N THR A 129 19.61 36.32 2.39
CA THR A 129 20.42 36.12 1.19
C THR A 129 20.98 34.71 1.21
N LEU A 130 20.91 34.01 0.08
CA LEU A 130 21.25 32.61 -0.05
C LEU A 130 22.45 32.41 -0.97
N PHE A 131 23.46 31.69 -0.51
CA PHE A 131 24.66 31.35 -1.28
C PHE A 131 24.90 29.85 -1.26
N TRP A 132 25.16 29.28 -2.43
CA TRP A 132 25.60 27.91 -2.58
C TRP A 132 27.10 27.85 -2.81
N LEU A 133 27.81 27.11 -1.99
CA LEU A 133 29.24 26.86 -2.11
C LEU A 133 29.48 25.44 -2.59
N THR A 134 30.28 25.32 -3.64
CA THR A 134 30.64 24.01 -4.22
C THR A 134 32.03 23.58 -3.76
N PRO A 135 32.36 22.25 -3.83
CA PRO A 135 33.67 21.73 -3.42
C PRO A 135 34.87 22.34 -4.15
N ASP A 136 34.69 22.86 -5.37
CA ASP A 136 35.69 23.54 -6.18
C ASP A 136 35.85 25.03 -5.83
N GLY A 137 35.13 25.52 -4.79
CA GLY A 137 35.23 26.90 -4.30
C GLY A 137 34.37 27.94 -5.03
N ARG A 138 33.47 27.51 -5.94
CA ARG A 138 32.52 28.44 -6.57
C ARG A 138 31.44 28.83 -5.55
N GLN A 139 31.15 30.13 -5.49
CA GLN A 139 30.02 30.69 -4.76
C GLN A 139 28.93 31.15 -5.76
N ILE A 140 27.77 30.49 -5.66
CA ILE A 140 26.62 30.77 -6.54
C ILE A 140 25.56 31.47 -5.70
N SER A 141 25.14 32.67 -6.07
CA SER A 141 24.03 33.37 -5.41
C SER A 141 22.71 32.73 -5.83
N LEU A 142 21.91 32.30 -4.83
CA LEU A 142 20.55 31.78 -5.04
C LEU A 142 19.49 32.89 -4.93
N GLY A 143 19.92 34.15 -4.69
CA GLY A 143 19.05 35.32 -4.59
C GLY A 143 18.74 35.72 -3.14
N GLU A 144 17.90 36.76 -3.08
CA GLU A 144 17.47 37.39 -1.83
C GLU A 144 15.95 37.29 -1.70
N ARG A 145 15.44 37.21 -0.46
CA ARG A 145 14.00 37.16 -0.21
C ARG A 145 13.62 37.53 1.22
N SER A 146 12.42 38.07 1.37
CA SER A 146 11.79 38.16 2.69
C SER A 146 11.08 36.85 3.02
N VAL A 147 11.19 36.42 4.26
CA VAL A 147 10.71 35.12 4.71
C VAL A 147 9.49 35.28 5.62
N GLY A 148 8.39 34.61 5.29
CA GLY A 148 7.21 34.54 6.14
C GLY A 148 7.42 33.64 7.38
N ARG A 149 6.41 33.58 8.26
CA ARG A 149 6.48 32.77 9.50
C ARG A 149 6.74 31.29 9.22
N THR A 150 6.10 30.76 8.17
CA THR A 150 6.36 29.41 7.64
C THR A 150 6.40 29.57 6.13
N ASP A 151 7.57 29.46 5.55
CA ASP A 151 7.78 29.67 4.11
C ASP A 151 8.51 28.46 3.49
N ARG A 152 8.11 28.09 2.28
CA ARG A 152 8.73 27.03 1.50
C ARG A 152 9.30 27.59 0.21
N HIS A 153 10.57 27.39 -0.01
CA HIS A 153 11.26 27.77 -1.24
C HIS A 153 11.80 26.53 -1.95
N SER A 154 11.19 26.17 -3.08
CA SER A 154 11.71 25.11 -3.95
C SER A 154 12.75 25.69 -4.90
N ILE A 155 14.03 25.46 -4.61
CA ILE A 155 15.17 25.90 -5.44
C ILE A 155 15.06 25.29 -6.85
N SER A 156 14.65 24.04 -6.96
CA SER A 156 14.51 23.33 -8.24
C SER A 156 13.49 23.98 -9.19
N LEU A 157 12.55 24.76 -8.67
CA LEU A 157 11.54 25.47 -9.48
C LEU A 157 11.92 26.91 -9.81
N ASP A 158 13.07 27.38 -9.33
CA ASP A 158 13.51 28.76 -9.57
C ASP A 158 14.03 28.97 -11.00
N ARG A 159 13.19 29.62 -11.81
CA ARG A 159 13.51 29.94 -13.23
C ARG A 159 14.59 30.97 -13.39
N SER A 160 14.81 31.85 -12.40
CA SER A 160 15.86 32.87 -12.45
C SER A 160 17.21 32.23 -12.25
N LEU A 161 17.30 31.36 -11.28
CA LEU A 161 18.47 30.52 -11.02
C LEU A 161 18.80 29.60 -12.20
N ALA A 162 17.78 28.94 -12.77
CA ALA A 162 17.96 28.07 -13.94
C ALA A 162 18.59 28.84 -15.12
N ARG A 163 18.16 30.11 -15.37
CA ARG A 163 18.77 30.97 -16.41
C ARG A 163 20.22 31.33 -16.08
N GLN A 164 20.51 31.63 -14.79
CA GLN A 164 21.87 31.91 -14.32
C GLN A 164 22.80 30.68 -14.50
N LEU A 165 22.27 29.50 -14.36
CA LEU A 165 22.98 28.23 -14.55
C LEU A 165 23.01 27.75 -16.02
N GLY A 166 22.83 28.65 -16.98
CA GLY A 166 22.90 28.32 -18.41
C GLY A 166 21.70 27.54 -18.95
N GLY A 167 20.54 27.62 -18.29
CA GLY A 167 19.31 26.92 -18.68
C GLY A 167 19.18 25.51 -18.11
N GLN A 168 20.14 25.08 -17.30
CA GLN A 168 20.07 23.81 -16.60
C GLN A 168 19.09 23.87 -15.42
N HIS A 169 18.47 22.74 -15.09
CA HIS A 169 17.70 22.62 -13.84
C HIS A 169 18.60 22.91 -12.64
N PRO A 170 18.15 23.65 -11.63
CA PRO A 170 18.96 24.02 -10.46
C PRO A 170 19.58 22.82 -9.74
N GLU A 171 18.87 21.71 -9.57
CA GLU A 171 19.37 20.47 -8.96
C GLU A 171 20.50 19.82 -9.76
N VAL A 172 20.63 20.13 -11.03
CA VAL A 172 21.76 19.70 -11.88
C VAL A 172 22.87 20.75 -11.84
N GLY A 173 22.56 22.01 -12.13
CA GLY A 173 23.57 23.07 -12.29
C GLY A 173 24.34 23.39 -10.98
N LEU A 174 23.72 23.24 -9.80
CA LEU A 174 24.37 23.45 -8.50
C LEU A 174 25.34 22.33 -8.14
N PHE A 175 25.11 21.12 -8.68
CA PHE A 175 25.93 19.94 -8.37
C PHE A 175 26.86 19.57 -9.53
N ALA A 176 26.72 20.14 -10.72
CA ALA A 176 27.49 19.74 -11.89
C ALA A 176 28.98 20.03 -11.74
N ASP A 177 29.82 19.09 -12.15
CA ASP A 177 31.25 19.29 -12.35
C ASP A 177 31.48 20.04 -13.65
N PRO A 178 31.98 21.29 -13.59
CA PRO A 178 32.22 22.11 -14.80
C PRO A 178 33.35 21.57 -15.70
N ALA A 179 34.20 20.70 -15.15
CA ALA A 179 35.31 20.13 -15.91
C ALA A 179 34.88 18.87 -16.72
N SER A 180 33.67 18.34 -16.48
CA SER A 180 33.16 17.14 -17.14
C SER A 180 32.33 17.49 -18.38
N GLU A 181 32.70 16.94 -19.56
CA GLU A 181 31.88 17.07 -20.78
C GLU A 181 30.52 16.35 -20.64
N ALA A 182 30.46 15.28 -19.92
CA ALA A 182 29.21 14.60 -19.56
C ALA A 182 28.77 15.14 -18.19
N ALA A 183 27.54 15.62 -18.09
CA ALA A 183 26.98 16.11 -16.83
C ALA A 183 27.12 15.03 -15.73
N ARG A 184 28.07 15.24 -14.83
CA ARG A 184 28.31 14.40 -13.65
C ARG A 184 28.29 15.26 -12.42
N PRO A 185 27.80 14.73 -11.27
CA PRO A 185 27.83 15.50 -10.03
C PRO A 185 29.27 15.65 -9.51
N LEU A 186 29.60 16.85 -9.07
CA LEU A 186 30.83 17.17 -8.38
C LEU A 186 30.75 16.61 -6.96
N LYS A 187 31.58 15.62 -6.66
CA LYS A 187 31.63 14.97 -5.33
C LYS A 187 32.46 15.81 -4.35
N GLY A 188 32.06 15.81 -3.11
CA GLY A 188 32.75 16.51 -2.02
C GLY A 188 31.80 17.28 -1.14
N GLN A 189 32.38 18.17 -0.36
CA GLN A 189 31.66 19.00 0.61
C GLN A 189 30.99 20.18 -0.09
N HIS A 190 29.65 20.19 -0.10
CA HIS A 190 28.83 21.32 -0.51
C HIS A 190 28.31 22.06 0.73
N SER A 191 28.03 23.34 0.60
CA SER A 191 27.44 24.11 1.70
C SER A 191 26.41 25.12 1.16
N LEU A 192 25.30 25.25 1.90
CA LEU A 192 24.37 26.35 1.78
C LEU A 192 24.65 27.35 2.90
N LEU A 193 25.06 28.55 2.57
CA LEU A 193 25.19 29.67 3.49
C LEU A 193 23.95 30.57 3.39
N VAL A 194 23.26 30.75 4.49
CA VAL A 194 22.12 31.66 4.61
C VAL A 194 22.50 32.81 5.52
N GLU A 195 22.46 34.03 4.97
CA GLU A 195 22.67 35.27 5.71
C GLU A 195 21.32 35.94 5.92
N GLY A 196 20.87 35.99 7.16
CA GLY A 196 19.57 36.55 7.57
C GLY A 196 19.76 37.88 8.31
N LEU A 197 18.90 38.84 8.01
CA LEU A 197 18.73 40.08 8.76
C LEU A 197 17.37 40.05 9.46
N LEU A 198 17.41 40.16 10.78
CA LEU A 198 16.25 40.18 11.67
C LEU A 198 16.07 41.65 12.12
N PHE A 199 14.87 42.20 11.94
CA PHE A 199 14.56 43.58 12.21
C PHE A 199 13.85 43.86 13.54
N GLU A 200 13.73 42.82 14.40
CA GLU A 200 13.11 42.89 15.70
C GLU A 200 13.97 42.17 16.74
N PRO A 201 14.02 42.62 18.00
CA PRO A 201 14.91 42.02 19.02
C PRO A 201 14.64 40.54 19.33
N GLU A 202 13.36 40.14 19.29
CA GLU A 202 12.93 38.77 19.59
C GLU A 202 12.70 37.90 18.34
N ALA A 203 13.02 38.42 17.16
CA ALA A 203 12.85 37.67 15.93
C ALA A 203 13.83 36.49 15.90
N THR A 204 13.35 35.36 15.38
CA THR A 204 14.16 34.17 15.16
C THR A 204 13.98 33.67 13.75
N LEU A 205 15.04 33.04 13.23
CA LEU A 205 15.03 32.40 11.93
C LEU A 205 15.66 31.02 12.02
N ASP A 206 14.94 30.00 11.65
CA ASP A 206 15.42 28.63 11.49
C ASP A 206 15.17 28.15 10.07
N LEU A 207 15.99 27.21 9.64
CA LEU A 207 15.97 26.67 8.28
C LEU A 207 16.15 25.17 8.31
N LYS A 208 15.30 24.47 7.53
CA LYS A 208 15.51 23.08 7.16
C LYS A 208 15.72 22.99 5.65
N MET A 209 16.83 22.39 5.24
CA MET A 209 17.11 22.09 3.82
C MET A 209 16.87 20.61 3.58
N VAL A 210 16.11 20.28 2.54
CA VAL A 210 15.90 18.92 2.07
C VAL A 210 16.39 18.78 0.65
N ILE A 211 17.43 17.96 0.49
CA ILE A 211 17.98 17.54 -0.79
C ILE A 211 17.40 16.17 -1.10
N TYR A 212 16.38 16.13 -1.95
CA TYR A 212 15.66 14.91 -2.22
C TYR A 212 16.47 13.96 -3.09
N GLY A 213 16.55 12.71 -2.62
CA GLY A 213 17.22 11.65 -3.34
C GLY A 213 16.36 11.03 -4.44
N LYS A 214 16.90 10.00 -5.08
CA LYS A 214 16.24 9.16 -6.08
C LYS A 214 15.89 7.77 -5.56
N VAL A 215 16.30 7.44 -4.34
CA VAL A 215 15.96 6.18 -3.66
C VAL A 215 15.43 6.44 -2.25
N HIS A 216 14.46 5.61 -1.83
CA HIS A 216 13.82 5.71 -0.53
C HIS A 216 13.27 4.36 -0.05
N GLY A 217 13.43 4.04 1.23
CA GLY A 217 12.80 2.91 1.91
C GLY A 217 12.94 1.55 1.23
N LEU A 218 12.04 0.64 1.55
CA LEU A 218 12.02 -0.72 0.99
C LEU A 218 11.28 -0.80 -0.36
N ALA A 219 10.21 -0.03 -0.53
CA ALA A 219 9.34 -0.10 -1.70
C ALA A 219 9.38 1.16 -2.58
N GLY A 220 10.15 2.19 -2.17
CA GLY A 220 10.16 3.47 -2.85
C GLY A 220 8.97 4.35 -2.48
N THR A 221 8.82 5.46 -3.21
CA THR A 221 7.75 6.44 -2.97
C THR A 221 6.90 6.68 -4.21
N ASP A 222 5.71 7.19 -4.00
CA ASP A 222 4.78 7.56 -5.05
C ASP A 222 4.85 9.06 -5.42
N HIS A 223 3.91 9.51 -6.28
CA HIS A 223 3.80 10.90 -6.74
C HIS A 223 3.44 11.89 -5.63
N LEU A 224 2.84 11.44 -4.51
CA LEU A 224 2.55 12.22 -3.30
C LEU A 224 3.63 12.09 -2.23
N ARG A 225 4.81 11.56 -2.56
CA ARG A 225 5.93 11.30 -1.66
C ARG A 225 5.67 10.21 -0.61
N ARG A 226 4.51 9.50 -0.67
CA ARG A 226 4.14 8.48 0.32
C ARG A 226 5.06 7.27 0.17
N ASP A 227 5.57 6.76 1.30
CA ASP A 227 6.29 5.48 1.30
C ASP A 227 5.30 4.34 0.98
N ILE A 228 5.53 3.68 -0.15
CA ILE A 228 4.70 2.57 -0.63
C ILE A 228 4.71 1.41 0.36
N THR A 229 5.77 1.27 1.17
CA THR A 229 5.91 0.21 2.19
C THR A 229 4.72 0.17 3.16
N VAL A 230 4.18 1.35 3.54
CA VAL A 230 2.98 1.45 4.40
C VAL A 230 1.80 0.72 3.77
N ALA A 231 1.57 0.97 2.47
CA ALA A 231 0.47 0.34 1.75
C ALA A 231 0.72 -1.15 1.44
N LEU A 232 1.98 -1.59 1.33
CA LEU A 232 2.28 -3.02 1.18
C LEU A 232 1.95 -3.80 2.45
N TYR A 233 2.29 -3.26 3.63
CA TYR A 233 2.02 -3.90 4.92
C TYR A 233 0.52 -3.90 5.24
N TRP A 234 -0.13 -2.76 5.20
CA TRP A 234 -1.56 -2.66 5.48
C TRP A 234 -2.42 -3.30 4.40
N GLY A 235 -1.98 -3.23 3.14
CA GLY A 235 -2.62 -3.91 2.04
C GLY A 235 -2.65 -5.42 2.22
N ALA A 236 -1.60 -6.04 2.81
CA ALA A 236 -1.60 -7.46 3.16
C ALA A 236 -2.68 -7.80 4.19
N ALA A 237 -2.78 -7.01 5.27
CA ALA A 237 -3.78 -7.21 6.31
C ALA A 237 -5.21 -7.07 5.76
N ILE A 238 -5.46 -6.02 4.99
CA ILE A 238 -6.78 -5.74 4.42
C ILE A 238 -7.16 -6.80 3.39
N ALA A 239 -6.25 -7.16 2.47
CA ALA A 239 -6.51 -8.14 1.42
C ALA A 239 -6.81 -9.53 2.00
N LEU A 240 -6.00 -10.00 2.96
CA LEU A 240 -6.22 -11.30 3.60
C LEU A 240 -7.51 -11.31 4.43
N ALA A 241 -7.79 -10.25 5.20
CA ALA A 241 -9.02 -10.14 5.97
C ALA A 241 -10.25 -10.11 5.05
N PHE A 242 -10.22 -9.29 4.00
CA PHE A 242 -11.30 -9.18 3.02
C PHE A 242 -11.56 -10.51 2.31
N GLY A 243 -10.51 -11.15 1.77
CA GLY A 243 -10.61 -12.43 1.09
C GLY A 243 -11.14 -13.54 2.00
N LEU A 244 -10.65 -13.61 3.24
CA LEU A 244 -11.09 -14.59 4.23
C LEU A 244 -12.55 -14.37 4.64
N LEU A 245 -12.93 -13.13 4.98
CA LEU A 245 -14.30 -12.81 5.38
C LEU A 245 -15.30 -13.04 4.24
N ALA A 246 -14.95 -12.68 3.01
CA ALA A 246 -15.77 -12.94 1.84
C ALA A 246 -15.94 -14.46 1.59
N ALA A 247 -14.85 -15.23 1.68
CA ALA A 247 -14.88 -16.66 1.48
C ALA A 247 -15.66 -17.38 2.60
N VAL A 248 -15.45 -17.01 3.86
CA VAL A 248 -16.20 -17.55 5.00
C VAL A 248 -17.68 -17.21 4.86
N GLY A 249 -17.98 -15.91 4.69
CA GLY A 249 -19.37 -15.42 4.63
C GLY A 249 -20.17 -16.07 3.50
N SER A 250 -19.61 -16.13 2.29
CA SER A 250 -20.29 -16.76 1.14
C SER A 250 -20.39 -18.28 1.29
N SER A 251 -19.28 -18.98 1.59
CA SER A 251 -19.25 -20.44 1.61
C SER A 251 -20.13 -21.05 2.70
N PHE A 252 -20.05 -20.54 3.94
CA PHE A 252 -20.87 -21.05 5.04
C PHE A 252 -22.35 -20.72 4.84
N SER A 253 -22.69 -19.53 4.39
CA SER A 253 -24.08 -19.18 4.11
C SER A 253 -24.65 -20.03 2.97
N THR A 254 -23.90 -20.24 1.90
CA THR A 254 -24.28 -21.14 0.80
C THR A 254 -24.54 -22.56 1.30
N LEU A 255 -23.63 -23.08 2.14
CA LEU A 255 -23.75 -24.43 2.69
C LEU A 255 -25.02 -24.59 3.54
N ILE A 256 -25.29 -23.65 4.44
CA ILE A 256 -26.46 -23.69 5.33
C ILE A 256 -27.76 -23.56 4.53
N ILE A 257 -27.83 -22.62 3.56
CA ILE A 257 -29.01 -22.41 2.74
C ILE A 257 -29.29 -23.64 1.86
N ALA A 258 -28.25 -24.25 1.28
CA ALA A 258 -28.39 -25.49 0.53
C ALA A 258 -28.90 -26.66 1.41
N ALA A 259 -28.41 -26.77 2.66
CA ALA A 259 -28.87 -27.77 3.60
C ALA A 259 -30.34 -27.57 3.99
N ILE A 260 -30.76 -26.33 4.25
CA ILE A 260 -32.15 -25.95 4.52
C ILE A 260 -33.06 -26.33 3.33
N GLY A 261 -32.68 -25.97 2.11
CA GLY A 261 -33.43 -26.31 0.90
C GLY A 261 -33.59 -27.83 0.73
N ALA A 262 -32.49 -28.60 0.88
CA ALA A 262 -32.49 -30.01 0.74
C ALA A 262 -33.31 -30.72 1.84
N TRP A 263 -33.31 -30.18 3.07
CA TRP A 263 -34.04 -30.76 4.20
C TRP A 263 -35.54 -30.53 4.10
N TYR A 264 -35.98 -29.27 3.97
CA TYR A 264 -37.41 -28.96 3.95
C TYR A 264 -38.08 -29.28 2.62
N GLY A 265 -37.31 -29.19 1.50
CA GLY A 265 -37.87 -29.49 0.16
C GLY A 265 -38.99 -28.55 -0.27
N GLY A 266 -39.84 -29.03 -1.18
CA GLY A 266 -41.05 -28.34 -1.61
C GLY A 266 -40.84 -26.89 -2.03
N TRP A 267 -41.67 -25.99 -1.49
CA TRP A 267 -41.59 -24.55 -1.82
C TRP A 267 -40.30 -23.88 -1.37
N THR A 268 -39.72 -24.30 -0.22
CA THR A 268 -38.48 -23.75 0.29
C THR A 268 -37.33 -24.00 -0.69
N ASP A 269 -37.17 -25.24 -1.14
CA ASP A 269 -36.15 -25.60 -2.12
C ASP A 269 -36.39 -24.89 -3.46
N ALA A 270 -37.63 -24.88 -3.95
CA ALA A 270 -38.01 -24.22 -5.21
C ALA A 270 -37.65 -22.72 -5.18
N SER A 271 -37.92 -22.03 -4.05
CA SER A 271 -37.61 -20.61 -3.90
C SER A 271 -36.08 -20.36 -3.89
N ILE A 272 -35.30 -21.17 -3.15
CA ILE A 272 -33.85 -21.09 -3.12
C ILE A 272 -33.28 -21.30 -4.54
N GLN A 273 -33.76 -22.32 -5.27
CA GLN A 273 -33.31 -22.58 -6.64
C GLN A 273 -33.67 -21.42 -7.57
N ARG A 274 -34.86 -20.84 -7.44
CA ARG A 274 -35.29 -19.71 -8.29
C ARG A 274 -34.44 -18.45 -8.05
N ILE A 275 -34.16 -18.12 -6.78
CA ILE A 275 -33.26 -16.99 -6.42
C ILE A 275 -31.86 -17.27 -6.96
N THR A 276 -31.35 -18.49 -6.82
CA THR A 276 -30.04 -18.87 -7.37
C THR A 276 -30.00 -18.72 -8.89
N GLU A 277 -31.03 -19.15 -9.61
CA GLU A 277 -31.11 -18.99 -11.06
C GLU A 277 -31.08 -17.51 -11.47
N LEU A 278 -31.85 -16.67 -10.79
CA LEU A 278 -31.81 -15.22 -11.02
C LEU A 278 -30.41 -14.64 -10.75
N ASN A 279 -29.80 -15.01 -9.65
CA ASN A 279 -28.46 -14.52 -9.28
C ASN A 279 -27.37 -14.94 -10.29
N LEU A 280 -27.47 -16.14 -10.87
CA LEU A 280 -26.52 -16.62 -11.89
C LEU A 280 -26.59 -15.86 -13.21
N ILE A 281 -27.75 -15.22 -13.52
CA ILE A 281 -27.93 -14.39 -14.71
C ILE A 281 -27.40 -12.96 -14.46
N LEU A 282 -27.40 -12.50 -13.20
CA LEU A 282 -26.98 -11.16 -12.84
C LEU A 282 -25.47 -11.00 -13.02
N PRO A 283 -25.01 -9.96 -13.72
CA PRO A 283 -23.59 -9.70 -13.88
C PRO A 283 -23.02 -9.06 -12.59
N GLY A 284 -22.34 -9.85 -11.78
CA GLY A 284 -21.87 -9.43 -10.45
C GLY A 284 -20.95 -8.20 -10.46
N LEU A 285 -19.98 -8.13 -11.37
CA LEU A 285 -19.07 -6.99 -11.47
C LEU A 285 -19.78 -5.66 -11.78
N PRO A 286 -20.68 -5.56 -12.77
CA PRO A 286 -21.50 -4.36 -13.00
C PRO A 286 -22.32 -3.93 -11.78
N ILE A 287 -22.85 -4.87 -10.99
CA ILE A 287 -23.59 -4.54 -9.76
C ILE A 287 -22.64 -3.89 -8.73
N LEU A 288 -21.44 -4.44 -8.54
CA LEU A 288 -20.44 -3.89 -7.63
C LEU A 288 -20.00 -2.49 -8.08
N ILE A 289 -19.81 -2.28 -9.39
CA ILE A 289 -19.49 -0.97 -9.97
C ILE A 289 -20.63 0.02 -9.70
N LEU A 290 -21.88 -0.37 -9.95
CA LEU A 290 -23.04 0.47 -9.73
C LEU A 290 -23.16 0.89 -8.26
N VAL A 291 -23.00 -0.05 -7.35
CA VAL A 291 -23.07 0.24 -5.90
C VAL A 291 -21.90 1.13 -5.46
N GLY A 292 -20.68 0.81 -5.89
CA GLY A 292 -19.50 1.61 -5.55
C GLY A 292 -19.54 3.04 -6.08
N THR A 293 -20.21 3.27 -7.23
CA THR A 293 -20.33 4.61 -7.81
C THR A 293 -21.50 5.41 -7.25
N LEU A 294 -22.65 4.78 -7.00
CA LEU A 294 -23.89 5.48 -6.62
C LEU A 294 -24.12 5.57 -5.12
N TYR A 295 -23.59 4.62 -4.33
CA TYR A 295 -23.86 4.58 -2.88
C TYR A 295 -22.60 4.84 -2.05
N SER A 296 -21.62 3.94 -2.08
CA SER A 296 -20.40 4.10 -1.27
C SER A 296 -19.27 3.17 -1.76
N ARG A 297 -18.04 3.69 -1.69
CA ARG A 297 -16.81 2.92 -1.95
C ARG A 297 -16.28 2.22 -0.70
N SER A 298 -17.05 2.20 0.39
CA SER A 298 -16.63 1.51 1.61
C SER A 298 -16.38 0.03 1.34
N ILE A 299 -15.21 -0.44 1.74
CA ILE A 299 -14.82 -1.86 1.59
C ILE A 299 -15.81 -2.80 2.29
N TRP A 300 -16.43 -2.37 3.40
CA TRP A 300 -17.41 -3.15 4.16
C TRP A 300 -18.73 -3.33 3.41
N LEU A 301 -19.19 -2.28 2.72
CA LEU A 301 -20.39 -2.38 1.89
C LEU A 301 -20.15 -3.31 0.71
N ILE A 302 -19.02 -3.15 0.02
CA ILE A 302 -18.63 -4.00 -1.11
C ILE A 302 -18.52 -5.46 -0.65
N LEU A 303 -17.88 -5.71 0.51
CA LEU A 303 -17.79 -7.03 1.12
C LEU A 303 -19.17 -7.65 1.36
N GLY A 304 -20.10 -6.89 1.96
CA GLY A 304 -21.47 -7.37 2.22
C GLY A 304 -22.19 -7.79 0.94
N ILE A 305 -22.05 -7.03 -0.13
CA ILE A 305 -22.68 -7.34 -1.43
C ILE A 305 -22.01 -8.55 -2.08
N ILE A 306 -20.68 -8.67 -2.02
CA ILE A 306 -19.96 -9.84 -2.53
C ILE A 306 -20.44 -11.11 -1.80
N ILE A 307 -20.58 -11.06 -0.48
CA ILE A 307 -21.12 -12.18 0.29
C ILE A 307 -22.54 -12.50 -0.17
N LEU A 308 -23.42 -11.50 -0.30
CA LEU A 308 -24.82 -11.69 -0.71
C LEU A 308 -24.92 -12.35 -2.09
N LEU A 309 -24.15 -11.86 -3.07
CA LEU A 309 -24.10 -12.45 -4.42
C LEU A 309 -23.46 -13.84 -4.41
N GLY A 310 -22.44 -14.05 -3.56
CA GLY A 310 -21.74 -15.32 -3.41
C GLY A 310 -22.61 -16.44 -2.81
N VAL A 311 -23.53 -16.08 -1.91
CA VAL A 311 -24.44 -17.04 -1.26
C VAL A 311 -25.24 -17.83 -2.26
N PHE A 312 -25.85 -17.18 -3.25
CA PHE A 312 -26.68 -17.80 -4.27
C PHE A 312 -25.90 -18.17 -5.54
N SER A 313 -24.66 -18.63 -5.37
CA SER A 313 -23.80 -19.08 -6.48
C SER A 313 -24.14 -20.50 -6.95
N ALA A 314 -23.48 -20.94 -8.03
CA ALA A 314 -23.60 -22.30 -8.55
C ALA A 314 -23.30 -23.40 -7.50
N SER A 315 -22.50 -23.08 -6.49
CA SER A 315 -22.14 -24.00 -5.39
C SER A 315 -23.37 -24.47 -4.59
N ILE A 316 -24.46 -23.69 -4.55
CA ILE A 316 -25.74 -24.13 -3.94
C ILE A 316 -26.26 -25.40 -4.59
N LYS A 317 -26.20 -25.51 -5.92
CA LYS A 317 -26.69 -26.68 -6.66
C LYS A 317 -25.83 -27.93 -6.33
N VAL A 318 -24.52 -27.73 -6.21
CA VAL A 318 -23.59 -28.82 -5.84
C VAL A 318 -23.86 -29.29 -4.42
N TYR A 319 -23.89 -28.39 -3.44
CA TYR A 319 -24.15 -28.76 -2.05
C TYR A 319 -25.53 -29.37 -1.84
N ARG A 320 -26.55 -28.82 -2.54
CA ARG A 320 -27.91 -29.39 -2.52
C ARG A 320 -27.91 -30.85 -2.96
N SER A 321 -27.23 -31.21 -4.05
CA SER A 321 -27.17 -32.57 -4.55
C SER A 321 -26.56 -33.55 -3.53
N ILE A 322 -25.51 -33.11 -2.80
CA ILE A 322 -24.88 -33.89 -1.75
C ILE A 322 -25.81 -34.01 -0.53
N PHE A 323 -26.47 -32.90 -0.13
CA PHE A 323 -27.40 -32.93 1.00
C PHE A 323 -28.62 -33.78 0.76
N LEU A 324 -29.12 -33.89 -0.47
CA LEU A 324 -30.19 -34.81 -0.81
C LEU A 324 -29.77 -36.28 -0.60
N GLN A 325 -28.51 -36.62 -0.96
CA GLN A 325 -27.99 -37.98 -0.69
C GLN A 325 -27.79 -38.21 0.81
N VAL A 326 -27.31 -37.23 1.55
CA VAL A 326 -27.09 -37.30 3.00
C VAL A 326 -28.42 -37.44 3.72
N ARG A 327 -29.47 -36.78 3.29
CA ARG A 327 -30.81 -36.83 3.89
C ARG A 327 -31.38 -38.25 3.91
N GLU A 328 -31.15 -39.03 2.87
CA GLU A 328 -31.63 -40.41 2.73
C GLU A 328 -30.71 -41.44 3.46
N SER A 329 -29.78 -41.00 4.27
CA SER A 329 -28.87 -41.90 4.99
C SER A 329 -29.49 -42.49 6.25
N PRO A 330 -29.25 -43.77 6.60
CA PRO A 330 -29.88 -44.43 7.73
C PRO A 330 -29.68 -43.75 9.10
N TYR A 331 -28.55 -43.05 9.28
CA TYR A 331 -28.29 -42.34 10.54
C TYR A 331 -29.17 -41.09 10.70
N ILE A 332 -29.65 -40.51 9.61
CA ILE A 332 -30.61 -39.38 9.64
C ILE A 332 -32.00 -39.93 10.04
N GLU A 333 -32.42 -41.04 9.47
CA GLU A 333 -33.67 -41.70 9.87
C GLU A 333 -33.65 -42.11 11.37
N ALA A 334 -32.53 -42.64 11.82
CA ALA A 334 -32.37 -42.95 13.25
C ALA A 334 -32.46 -41.68 14.12
N ALA A 335 -31.81 -40.58 13.73
CA ALA A 335 -31.88 -39.31 14.45
C ALA A 335 -33.31 -38.78 14.54
N GLN A 336 -34.11 -38.89 13.46
CA GLN A 336 -35.54 -38.53 13.44
C GLN A 336 -36.34 -39.44 14.39
N ALA A 337 -36.11 -40.75 14.35
CA ALA A 337 -36.78 -41.71 15.22
C ALA A 337 -36.52 -41.47 16.72
N TYR A 338 -35.30 -40.97 17.06
CA TYR A 338 -34.95 -40.52 18.41
C TYR A 338 -35.45 -39.12 18.76
N GLY A 339 -36.24 -38.46 17.89
CA GLY A 339 -36.87 -37.17 18.16
C GLY A 339 -35.96 -35.99 18.03
N ALA A 340 -34.88 -36.08 17.26
CA ALA A 340 -34.00 -34.91 16.98
C ALA A 340 -34.77 -33.82 16.22
N SER A 341 -34.66 -32.59 16.67
CA SER A 341 -35.27 -31.43 15.99
C SER A 341 -34.62 -31.14 14.63
N ASN A 342 -35.38 -30.56 13.66
CA ASN A 342 -34.90 -30.25 12.34
C ASN A 342 -33.59 -29.38 12.33
N PRO A 343 -33.47 -28.31 13.12
CA PRO A 343 -32.20 -27.57 13.19
C PRO A 343 -31.03 -28.40 13.68
N ARG A 344 -31.28 -29.33 14.63
CA ARG A 344 -30.25 -30.23 15.15
C ARG A 344 -29.79 -31.21 14.06
N ILE A 345 -30.70 -31.73 13.27
CA ILE A 345 -30.36 -32.62 12.16
C ILE A 345 -29.53 -31.89 11.12
N ILE A 346 -29.97 -30.71 10.71
CA ILE A 346 -29.26 -29.90 9.70
C ILE A 346 -27.84 -29.59 10.20
N LEU A 347 -27.71 -28.95 11.37
CA LEU A 347 -26.44 -28.38 11.83
C LEU A 347 -25.45 -29.42 12.37
N LEU A 348 -25.92 -30.48 13.05
CA LEU A 348 -25.04 -31.44 13.71
C LEU A 348 -24.84 -32.74 12.95
N TYR A 349 -25.75 -33.13 12.05
CA TYR A 349 -25.65 -34.37 11.30
C TYR A 349 -25.41 -34.18 9.80
N MET A 350 -26.08 -33.21 9.15
CA MET A 350 -25.95 -33.01 7.72
C MET A 350 -24.73 -32.13 7.38
N VAL A 351 -24.64 -30.93 7.95
CA VAL A 351 -23.60 -29.93 7.64
C VAL A 351 -22.18 -30.49 7.85
N PRO A 352 -21.83 -31.14 8.99
CA PRO A 352 -20.46 -31.63 9.19
C PRO A 352 -20.03 -32.71 8.18
N ARG A 353 -21.00 -33.44 7.58
CA ARG A 353 -20.71 -34.45 6.57
C ARG A 353 -20.23 -33.84 5.24
N VAL A 354 -20.66 -32.60 4.94
CA VAL A 354 -20.36 -31.92 3.69
C VAL A 354 -19.14 -30.99 3.82
N ILE A 355 -18.76 -30.57 5.02
CA ILE A 355 -17.58 -29.71 5.26
C ILE A 355 -16.31 -30.19 4.52
N PRO A 356 -15.95 -31.50 4.51
CA PRO A 356 -14.75 -31.96 3.80
C PRO A 356 -14.75 -31.63 2.31
N VAL A 357 -15.93 -31.61 1.68
CA VAL A 357 -16.08 -31.26 0.25
C VAL A 357 -15.97 -29.76 0.04
N LEU A 358 -16.37 -28.95 1.05
CA LEU A 358 -16.29 -27.49 0.98
C LEU A 358 -14.84 -26.97 1.08
N VAL A 359 -14.00 -27.60 1.93
CA VAL A 359 -12.69 -27.06 2.32
C VAL A 359 -11.77 -26.71 1.13
N PRO A 360 -11.56 -27.58 0.11
CA PRO A 360 -10.71 -27.23 -1.02
C PRO A 360 -11.22 -26.00 -1.79
N GLY A 361 -12.52 -25.97 -2.09
CA GLY A 361 -13.17 -24.86 -2.78
C GLY A 361 -13.11 -23.56 -1.96
N PHE A 362 -13.29 -23.61 -0.66
CA PHE A 362 -13.18 -22.47 0.25
C PHE A 362 -11.79 -21.82 0.19
N VAL A 363 -10.72 -22.63 0.24
CA VAL A 363 -9.34 -22.11 0.22
C VAL A 363 -9.03 -21.39 -1.10
N THR A 364 -9.53 -21.88 -2.23
CA THR A 364 -9.34 -21.27 -3.53
C THR A 364 -10.20 -20.00 -3.76
N LEU A 365 -11.27 -19.82 -3.00
CA LEU A 365 -12.09 -18.60 -3.06
C LEU A 365 -11.40 -17.39 -2.44
N ILE A 366 -10.53 -17.58 -1.44
CA ILE A 366 -9.85 -16.47 -0.76
C ILE A 366 -9.10 -15.57 -1.75
N PRO A 367 -8.14 -16.08 -2.55
CA PRO A 367 -7.44 -15.23 -3.51
C PRO A 367 -8.36 -14.66 -4.59
N SER A 368 -9.44 -15.37 -4.96
CA SER A 368 -10.39 -14.84 -5.94
C SER A 368 -11.06 -13.56 -5.45
N PHE A 369 -11.41 -13.48 -4.17
CA PHE A 369 -11.97 -12.27 -3.57
C PHE A 369 -10.92 -11.18 -3.37
N VAL A 370 -9.67 -11.53 -3.05
CA VAL A 370 -8.55 -10.57 -3.01
C VAL A 370 -8.34 -9.93 -4.38
N PHE A 371 -8.32 -10.71 -5.44
CA PHE A 371 -8.20 -10.18 -6.81
C PHE A 371 -9.41 -9.36 -7.24
N LEU A 372 -10.60 -9.72 -6.79
CA LEU A 372 -11.82 -8.95 -7.05
C LEU A 372 -11.75 -7.56 -6.41
N GLU A 373 -11.31 -7.47 -5.13
CA GLU A 373 -11.07 -6.18 -4.45
C GLU A 373 -10.05 -5.33 -5.21
N ALA A 374 -8.90 -5.92 -5.55
CA ALA A 374 -7.86 -5.21 -6.28
C ALA A 374 -8.35 -4.73 -7.66
N SER A 375 -9.15 -5.54 -8.36
CA SER A 375 -9.73 -5.16 -9.65
C SER A 375 -10.70 -3.99 -9.52
N LEU A 376 -11.57 -4.01 -8.51
CA LEU A 376 -12.48 -2.89 -8.21
C LEU A 376 -11.71 -1.62 -7.86
N ALA A 377 -10.65 -1.75 -7.08
CA ALA A 377 -9.80 -0.62 -6.71
C ALA A 377 -9.09 -0.01 -7.93
N ILE A 378 -8.56 -0.83 -8.85
CA ILE A 378 -7.96 -0.38 -10.13
C ILE A 378 -8.99 0.36 -11.00
N LEU A 379 -10.26 -0.06 -10.96
CA LEU A 379 -11.36 0.63 -11.64
C LEU A 379 -11.80 1.94 -10.93
N GLY A 380 -11.10 2.36 -9.88
CA GLY A 380 -11.38 3.59 -9.13
C GLY A 380 -12.44 3.45 -8.04
N LEU A 381 -12.83 2.21 -7.70
CA LEU A 381 -13.83 1.89 -6.68
C LEU A 381 -13.21 1.43 -5.35
N GLY A 382 -11.88 1.55 -5.21
CA GLY A 382 -11.18 1.27 -3.96
C GLY A 382 -11.62 2.18 -2.83
N ASP A 383 -11.52 1.68 -1.61
CA ASP A 383 -11.80 2.47 -0.40
C ASP A 383 -10.89 3.72 -0.36
N PRO A 384 -11.45 4.93 -0.19
CA PRO A 384 -10.65 6.15 -0.21
C PRO A 384 -9.76 6.33 1.03
N VAL A 385 -10.01 5.58 2.09
CA VAL A 385 -9.34 5.72 3.39
C VAL A 385 -8.20 4.72 3.56
N LEU A 386 -8.39 3.51 3.08
CA LEU A 386 -7.50 2.39 3.37
C LEU A 386 -6.38 2.23 2.33
N PRO A 387 -5.14 1.99 2.77
CA PRO A 387 -4.02 1.69 1.89
C PRO A 387 -4.08 0.23 1.40
N THR A 388 -4.86 -0.06 0.35
CA THR A 388 -4.92 -1.39 -0.24
C THR A 388 -3.96 -1.55 -1.41
N TRP A 389 -3.56 -2.79 -1.74
CA TRP A 389 -2.72 -3.06 -2.92
C TRP A 389 -3.37 -2.60 -4.22
N GLY A 390 -4.70 -2.80 -4.33
CA GLY A 390 -5.45 -2.34 -5.49
C GLY A 390 -5.44 -0.82 -5.64
N LYS A 391 -5.49 -0.08 -4.53
CA LYS A 391 -5.39 1.39 -4.52
C LYS A 391 -4.01 1.86 -4.99
N VAL A 392 -2.93 1.20 -4.55
CA VAL A 392 -1.56 1.50 -5.02
C VAL A 392 -1.45 1.30 -6.53
N LEU A 393 -2.00 0.19 -7.06
CA LEU A 393 -2.01 -0.09 -8.50
C LEU A 393 -2.83 0.94 -9.28
N ASN A 394 -3.98 1.36 -8.75
CA ASN A 394 -4.79 2.42 -9.35
C ASN A 394 -4.03 3.76 -9.41
N ASP A 395 -3.42 4.17 -8.30
CA ASP A 395 -2.63 5.41 -8.25
C ASP A 395 -1.45 5.35 -9.23
N ALA A 396 -0.75 4.22 -9.32
CA ALA A 396 0.31 3.98 -10.28
C ALA A 396 -0.19 4.09 -11.74
N HIS A 397 -1.34 3.49 -12.03
CA HIS A 397 -1.95 3.55 -13.37
C HIS A 397 -2.34 4.98 -13.75
N GLN A 398 -3.05 5.68 -12.88
CA GLN A 398 -3.51 7.05 -13.14
C GLN A 398 -2.36 8.05 -13.32
N ASN A 399 -1.23 7.81 -12.67
CA ASN A 399 -0.03 8.66 -12.77
C ASN A 399 0.99 8.17 -13.81
N GLY A 400 0.63 7.20 -14.65
CA GLY A 400 1.45 6.72 -15.74
C GLY A 400 2.78 6.11 -15.29
N ALA A 401 2.81 5.44 -14.12
CA ALA A 401 4.03 4.91 -13.52
C ALA A 401 4.84 4.02 -14.47
N LEU A 402 4.19 3.17 -15.25
CA LEU A 402 4.86 2.29 -16.21
C LEU A 402 5.51 3.07 -17.37
N TYR A 403 4.84 4.11 -17.87
CA TYR A 403 5.35 4.95 -18.95
C TYR A 403 6.54 5.79 -18.50
N ASN A 404 6.55 6.20 -17.22
CA ASN A 404 7.61 6.99 -16.61
C ASN A 404 8.77 6.12 -16.05
N GLY A 405 8.72 4.78 -16.20
CA GLY A 405 9.76 3.88 -15.74
C GLY A 405 9.72 3.56 -14.23
N HIS A 406 8.66 3.94 -13.53
CA HIS A 406 8.48 3.67 -12.10
C HIS A 406 7.92 2.25 -11.87
N TYR A 407 8.59 1.24 -12.41
CA TYR A 407 8.14 -0.17 -12.39
C TYR A 407 7.94 -0.73 -10.97
N TYR A 408 8.77 -0.31 -10.01
CA TYR A 408 8.69 -0.73 -8.62
C TYR A 408 7.31 -0.46 -8.00
N TRP A 409 6.68 0.65 -8.39
CA TRP A 409 5.38 1.07 -7.87
C TRP A 409 4.24 0.11 -8.26
N VAL A 410 4.35 -0.52 -9.44
CA VAL A 410 3.40 -1.53 -9.91
C VAL A 410 3.82 -2.94 -9.48
N LEU A 411 5.12 -3.26 -9.59
CA LEU A 411 5.60 -4.62 -9.35
C LEU A 411 5.48 -5.03 -7.88
N ALA A 412 5.70 -4.11 -6.92
CA ALA A 412 5.65 -4.44 -5.51
C ALA A 412 4.28 -5.02 -5.08
N PRO A 413 3.13 -4.31 -5.26
CA PRO A 413 1.83 -4.88 -4.94
C PRO A 413 1.43 -6.04 -5.85
N ALA A 414 1.82 -6.04 -7.13
CA ALA A 414 1.49 -7.12 -8.06
C ALA A 414 2.15 -8.45 -7.65
N VAL A 415 3.41 -8.43 -7.19
CA VAL A 415 4.10 -9.62 -6.68
C VAL A 415 3.38 -10.17 -5.44
N LEU A 416 2.94 -9.32 -4.51
CA LEU A 416 2.20 -9.76 -3.32
C LEU A 416 0.84 -10.37 -3.69
N LEU A 417 0.14 -9.80 -4.67
CA LEU A 417 -1.08 -10.41 -5.22
C LEU A 417 -0.80 -11.77 -5.87
N MET A 418 0.24 -11.88 -6.70
CA MET A 418 0.62 -13.15 -7.32
C MET A 418 1.01 -14.21 -6.28
N LEU A 419 1.76 -13.84 -5.24
CA LEU A 419 2.10 -14.72 -4.13
C LEU A 419 0.86 -15.16 -3.36
N THR A 420 -0.12 -14.27 -3.16
CA THR A 420 -1.40 -14.63 -2.55
C THR A 420 -2.10 -15.72 -3.37
N GLY A 421 -2.26 -15.49 -4.70
CA GLY A 421 -2.85 -16.48 -5.58
C GLY A 421 -2.12 -17.82 -5.56
N LEU A 422 -0.79 -17.79 -5.70
CA LEU A 422 0.06 -18.97 -5.70
C LEU A 422 -0.02 -19.74 -4.38
N GLY A 423 0.10 -19.05 -3.23
CA GLY A 423 0.10 -19.68 -1.91
C GLY A 423 -1.20 -20.45 -1.65
N PHE A 424 -2.34 -19.78 -1.85
CA PHE A 424 -3.65 -20.40 -1.66
C PHE A 424 -3.97 -21.48 -2.69
N ALA A 425 -3.54 -21.33 -3.95
CA ALA A 425 -3.73 -22.35 -4.99
C ALA A 425 -2.96 -23.65 -4.65
N LEU A 426 -1.68 -23.54 -4.24
CA LEU A 426 -0.88 -24.70 -3.84
C LEU A 426 -1.48 -25.46 -2.67
N VAL A 427 -2.00 -24.76 -1.67
CA VAL A 427 -2.69 -25.38 -0.54
C VAL A 427 -4.03 -25.98 -0.97
N GLY A 428 -4.82 -25.24 -1.77
CA GLY A 428 -6.13 -25.68 -2.25
C GLY A 428 -6.05 -26.96 -3.09
N PHE A 429 -5.14 -27.04 -4.05
CA PHE A 429 -4.91 -28.25 -4.86
C PHE A 429 -4.47 -29.44 -4.02
N THR A 430 -3.64 -29.20 -3.00
CA THR A 430 -3.22 -30.28 -2.11
C THR A 430 -4.39 -30.77 -1.25
N LEU A 431 -5.21 -29.87 -0.75
CA LEU A 431 -6.41 -30.23 0.01
C LEU A 431 -7.42 -31.01 -0.85
N ASP A 432 -7.61 -30.60 -2.13
CA ASP A 432 -8.46 -31.34 -3.05
C ASP A 432 -7.95 -32.77 -3.25
N ARG A 433 -6.64 -32.96 -3.42
CA ARG A 433 -6.02 -34.29 -3.50
C ARG A 433 -6.19 -35.12 -2.24
N ILE A 434 -6.13 -34.51 -1.06
CA ILE A 434 -6.30 -35.20 0.23
C ILE A 434 -7.77 -35.61 0.45
N PHE A 435 -8.72 -34.74 0.15
CA PHE A 435 -10.14 -34.98 0.40
C PHE A 435 -10.84 -35.76 -0.72
N ASN A 436 -10.29 -35.79 -1.95
CA ASN A 436 -10.83 -36.54 -3.06
C ASN A 436 -10.05 -37.87 -3.27
N PRO A 437 -10.62 -39.03 -2.86
CA PRO A 437 -9.93 -40.30 -2.95
C PRO A 437 -9.52 -40.72 -4.38
N ARG A 438 -10.28 -40.25 -5.38
CA ARG A 438 -10.03 -40.57 -6.80
C ARG A 438 -8.76 -39.92 -7.35
N LEU A 439 -8.24 -38.86 -6.71
CA LEU A 439 -7.01 -38.18 -7.09
C LEU A 439 -5.76 -38.71 -6.36
N ARG A 440 -5.92 -39.68 -5.44
CA ARG A 440 -4.81 -40.29 -4.71
C ARG A 440 -4.03 -41.33 -5.54
N GLU A 441 -4.67 -41.88 -6.59
CA GLU A 441 -4.11 -42.96 -7.41
C GLU A 441 -3.42 -42.46 -8.68
N LEU A 442 -3.38 -41.15 -8.88
CA LEU A 442 -2.65 -40.43 -9.94
C LEU A 442 -1.41 -39.69 -9.37
#